data_cca998c62f03cbacbc6b6f0b6bff81bc
#
_entry.id   cca998c62f03cbacbc6b6f0b6bff81bc
#
_cell.length_a   1.000
_cell.length_b   1.000
_cell.length_c   1.000
_cell.angle_alpha   90.00
_cell.angle_beta   90.00
_cell.angle_gamma   90.00
#
_symmetry.space_group_name_H-M   'P 1'
#
loop_
_entity.id
_entity.type
_entity.pdbx_description
1 polymer ?
#
loop_
_entity_poly.entity_id
_entity_poly.type
_entity_poly.pdbx_seq_one_letter_code
_entity_poly.pdbx_strand_id
1 'polypeptide(L)'
;MKKSYLFAPGPTPIPPQALLEMAKPIDYHRTTESAQLIQSVSEQLQHVFQTQNQVLMLTCSGTGALEATVANLLSPDDQVIVIRSGKFGERWGEICSAYGVSFQPIDIEWGHSIDPEQIESMLHKMPNCKVVFSTLCETSTGALHDIQGLGQVLDKFDTLLVVDAVSALAADNLEMDNWGVDVVVSASHKGLMTPPGIGLIALSDKAWQVTTQSNLPKFYFDLQKSRQSAQSGSTPYTPAVTFISALNQSLTLICQEQIKNVLARHSRLAKATRNGIRALGFDCFAQTPANTVTSIRLPDEIDGETFVKTMRKRHGVTYAGGQAQLSGKIIRIAHLGWVTEQDVVIALAALERGLIETGYSISLGSSITAAQQTFLG
;
A
#
# COMPACT_ATOMS: atom_id res chain seq x y z
N MET A 1 25.59 11.47 18.98
CA MET A 1 24.64 10.41 18.64
C MET A 1 23.52 10.98 17.77
N LYS A 2 23.11 10.30 16.70
CA LYS A 2 21.92 10.66 15.91
C LYS A 2 20.89 9.55 16.05
N LYS A 3 19.68 9.90 16.45
CA LYS A 3 18.52 9.02 16.31
C LYS A 3 18.03 9.12 14.87
N SER A 4 17.64 7.99 14.26
CA SER A 4 17.09 7.96 12.90
C SER A 4 15.57 7.84 12.97
N TYR A 5 14.88 8.65 12.15
CA TYR A 5 13.43 8.65 12.01
C TYR A 5 13.07 8.35 10.56
N LEU A 6 12.12 7.44 10.35
CA LEU A 6 11.73 6.96 9.03
C LEU A 6 10.29 7.39 8.74
N PHE A 7 10.14 8.32 7.79
CA PHE A 7 8.85 8.81 7.28
C PHE A 7 8.70 8.60 5.77
N ALA A 8 9.40 7.59 5.23
CA ALA A 8 9.18 7.14 3.87
C ALA A 8 7.93 6.23 3.79
N PRO A 9 7.18 6.20 2.68
CA PRO A 9 5.96 5.40 2.55
C PRO A 9 6.23 3.90 2.34
N GLY A 10 7.37 3.40 2.77
CA GLY A 10 7.75 2.00 2.84
C GLY A 10 9.20 1.73 2.46
N PRO A 11 9.84 0.81 3.21
CA PRO A 11 9.30 0.16 4.40
C PRO A 11 9.00 1.16 5.51
N THR A 12 8.11 0.77 6.44
CA THR A 12 7.69 1.59 7.59
C THR A 12 8.41 1.19 8.88
N PRO A 13 8.39 2.02 9.94
CA PRO A 13 8.84 1.61 11.26
C PRO A 13 8.12 0.34 11.73
N ILE A 14 8.83 -0.48 12.50
CA ILE A 14 8.36 -1.78 13.00
C ILE A 14 8.21 -1.70 14.50
N PRO A 15 7.08 -2.18 15.10
CA PRO A 15 6.93 -2.24 16.54
C PRO A 15 8.02 -3.10 17.19
N PRO A 16 8.57 -2.70 18.35
CA PRO A 16 9.58 -3.49 19.05
C PRO A 16 9.17 -4.93 19.31
N GLN A 17 7.88 -5.18 19.58
CA GLN A 17 7.33 -6.52 19.81
C GLN A 17 7.50 -7.41 18.56
N ALA A 18 7.24 -6.90 17.38
CA ALA A 18 7.42 -7.64 16.13
C ALA A 18 8.92 -7.90 15.82
N LEU A 19 9.80 -6.95 16.16
CA LEU A 19 11.25 -7.15 16.04
C LEU A 19 11.76 -8.23 17.00
N LEU A 20 11.24 -8.29 18.23
CA LEU A 20 11.62 -9.31 19.21
C LEU A 20 11.19 -10.71 18.76
N GLU A 21 10.05 -10.86 18.09
CA GLU A 21 9.66 -12.15 17.49
C GLU A 21 10.69 -12.64 16.48
N MET A 22 11.29 -11.75 15.71
CA MET A 22 12.32 -12.12 14.72
C MET A 22 13.65 -12.52 15.35
N ALA A 23 13.88 -12.16 16.60
CA ALA A 23 15.10 -12.52 17.33
C ALA A 23 15.01 -13.90 18.03
N LYS A 24 13.84 -14.52 18.01
CA LYS A 24 13.65 -15.89 18.57
C LYS A 24 14.30 -16.95 17.67
N PRO A 25 14.68 -18.10 18.23
CA PRO A 25 15.09 -19.25 17.43
C PRO A 25 14.03 -19.60 16.38
N ILE A 26 14.47 -20.02 15.20
CA ILE A 26 13.57 -20.39 14.11
C ILE A 26 13.01 -21.81 14.36
N ASP A 27 11.71 -21.97 14.21
CA ASP A 27 11.04 -23.25 14.30
C ASP A 27 10.90 -23.93 12.94
N TYR A 28 10.77 -25.26 12.94
CA TYR A 28 10.54 -26.00 11.72
C TYR A 28 9.12 -25.80 11.18
N HIS A 29 9.01 -25.34 9.95
CA HIS A 29 7.76 -24.91 9.31
C HIS A 29 6.75 -26.04 8.96
N ARG A 30 7.04 -27.29 9.30
CA ARG A 30 6.15 -28.46 9.07
C ARG A 30 5.65 -29.07 10.39
N THR A 31 5.53 -28.27 11.44
CA THR A 31 4.98 -28.68 12.73
C THR A 31 3.53 -28.21 12.90
N THR A 32 2.85 -28.78 13.88
CA THR A 32 1.48 -28.36 14.25
C THR A 32 1.45 -26.90 14.71
N GLU A 33 2.46 -26.46 15.43
CA GLU A 33 2.59 -25.08 15.92
C GLU A 33 2.75 -24.10 14.76
N SER A 34 3.53 -24.47 13.74
CA SER A 34 3.67 -23.67 12.53
C SER A 34 2.35 -23.59 11.74
N ALA A 35 1.61 -24.68 11.66
CA ALA A 35 0.29 -24.68 11.01
C ALA A 35 -0.70 -23.77 11.76
N GLN A 36 -0.73 -23.81 13.10
CA GLN A 36 -1.55 -22.93 13.92
C GLN A 36 -1.16 -21.46 13.75
N LEU A 37 0.14 -21.16 13.67
CA LEU A 37 0.62 -19.80 13.41
C LEU A 37 0.12 -19.28 12.05
N ILE A 38 0.25 -20.08 10.99
CA ILE A 38 -0.22 -19.70 9.63
C ILE A 38 -1.73 -19.48 9.61
N GLN A 39 -2.50 -20.33 10.26
CA GLN A 39 -3.96 -20.18 10.38
C GLN A 39 -4.33 -18.90 11.15
N SER A 40 -3.72 -18.66 12.30
CA SER A 40 -3.93 -17.45 13.10
C SER A 40 -3.63 -16.18 12.29
N VAL A 41 -2.54 -16.16 11.54
CA VAL A 41 -2.19 -15.02 10.66
C VAL A 41 -3.23 -14.86 9.56
N SER A 42 -3.68 -15.94 8.93
CA SER A 42 -4.71 -15.90 7.88
C SER A 42 -6.03 -15.33 8.40
N GLU A 43 -6.49 -15.74 9.57
CA GLU A 43 -7.71 -15.23 10.22
C GLU A 43 -7.59 -13.74 10.55
N GLN A 44 -6.47 -13.32 11.14
CA GLN A 44 -6.23 -11.90 11.44
C GLN A 44 -6.15 -11.04 10.16
N LEU A 45 -5.57 -11.56 9.08
CA LEU A 45 -5.52 -10.89 7.79
C LEU A 45 -6.93 -10.72 7.19
N GLN A 46 -7.84 -11.68 7.35
CA GLN A 46 -9.23 -11.51 6.91
C GLN A 46 -9.89 -10.28 7.53
N HIS A 47 -9.67 -10.03 8.82
CA HIS A 47 -10.17 -8.82 9.49
C HIS A 47 -9.59 -7.53 8.89
N VAL A 48 -8.31 -7.54 8.55
CA VAL A 48 -7.63 -6.35 7.97
C VAL A 48 -8.05 -6.10 6.53
N PHE A 49 -8.24 -7.16 5.73
CA PHE A 49 -8.73 -7.09 4.35
C PHE A 49 -10.24 -6.86 4.28
N GLN A 50 -10.94 -6.98 5.42
CA GLN A 50 -12.40 -6.92 5.51
C GLN A 50 -13.06 -7.89 4.51
N THR A 51 -12.68 -9.17 4.60
CA THR A 51 -13.12 -10.25 3.71
C THR A 51 -13.33 -11.56 4.47
N GLN A 52 -14.25 -12.39 3.96
CA GLN A 52 -14.40 -13.79 4.38
C GLN A 52 -13.48 -14.73 3.59
N ASN A 53 -12.86 -14.22 2.52
CA ASN A 53 -11.98 -15.00 1.66
C ASN A 53 -10.63 -15.26 2.34
N GLN A 54 -10.03 -16.40 2.04
CA GLN A 54 -8.69 -16.74 2.52
C GLN A 54 -7.64 -15.78 1.95
N VAL A 55 -6.79 -15.25 2.83
CA VAL A 55 -5.65 -14.42 2.42
C VAL A 55 -4.40 -15.31 2.33
N LEU A 56 -3.82 -15.38 1.16
CA LEU A 56 -2.59 -16.13 0.90
C LEU A 56 -1.36 -15.30 1.23
N MET A 57 -0.36 -15.96 1.81
CA MET A 57 0.96 -15.41 2.10
C MET A 57 2.00 -15.97 1.14
N LEU A 58 2.68 -15.11 0.41
CA LEU A 58 3.77 -15.45 -0.50
C LEU A 58 5.09 -14.91 0.01
N THR A 59 6.16 -15.69 -0.02
CA THR A 59 7.51 -15.21 0.33
C THR A 59 8.05 -14.35 -0.82
N CYS A 60 7.66 -13.08 -0.84
CA CYS A 60 8.05 -12.09 -1.86
C CYS A 60 7.75 -10.67 -1.39
N SER A 61 8.06 -9.67 -2.22
CA SER A 61 7.57 -8.30 -2.06
C SER A 61 6.15 -8.12 -2.60
N GLY A 62 5.54 -6.92 -2.41
CA GLY A 62 4.27 -6.59 -3.06
C GLY A 62 4.31 -6.77 -4.58
N THR A 63 5.42 -6.42 -5.23
CA THR A 63 5.58 -6.63 -6.69
C THR A 63 5.47 -8.11 -7.08
N GLY A 64 6.03 -9.02 -6.27
CA GLY A 64 5.86 -10.47 -6.52
C GLY A 64 4.40 -10.92 -6.36
N ALA A 65 3.64 -10.31 -5.46
CA ALA A 65 2.22 -10.59 -5.33
C ALA A 65 1.39 -10.02 -6.51
N LEU A 66 1.76 -8.85 -7.03
CA LEU A 66 1.18 -8.32 -8.29
C LEU A 66 1.46 -9.25 -9.46
N GLU A 67 2.69 -9.72 -9.60
CA GLU A 67 3.11 -10.68 -10.64
C GLU A 67 2.36 -12.01 -10.51
N ALA A 68 2.23 -12.55 -9.30
CA ALA A 68 1.43 -13.73 -9.03
C ALA A 68 -0.02 -13.56 -9.48
N THR A 69 -0.61 -12.39 -9.26
CA THR A 69 -1.98 -12.07 -9.67
C THR A 69 -2.12 -12.11 -11.17
N VAL A 70 -1.28 -11.41 -11.92
CA VAL A 70 -1.29 -11.44 -13.40
C VAL A 70 -1.11 -12.85 -13.93
N ALA A 71 -0.12 -13.60 -13.44
CA ALA A 71 0.18 -14.95 -13.89
C ALA A 71 -0.97 -15.96 -13.65
N ASN A 72 -1.80 -15.74 -12.63
CA ASN A 72 -2.89 -16.66 -12.28
C ASN A 72 -4.26 -16.24 -12.81
N LEU A 73 -4.46 -15.01 -13.22
CA LEU A 73 -5.75 -14.55 -13.76
C LEU A 73 -5.80 -14.53 -15.28
N LEU A 74 -4.66 -14.36 -15.95
CA LEU A 74 -4.63 -14.02 -17.37
C LEU A 74 -4.09 -15.14 -18.26
N SER A 75 -4.46 -15.04 -19.52
CA SER A 75 -3.95 -15.76 -20.68
C SER A 75 -3.46 -14.73 -21.72
N PRO A 76 -2.60 -15.11 -22.69
CA PRO A 76 -1.99 -14.14 -23.63
C PRO A 76 -3.00 -13.28 -24.41
N ASP A 77 -4.16 -13.86 -24.76
CA ASP A 77 -5.18 -13.20 -25.60
C ASP A 77 -6.24 -12.43 -24.79
N ASP A 78 -6.11 -12.39 -23.47
CA ASP A 78 -7.08 -11.70 -22.61
C ASP A 78 -6.97 -10.17 -22.79
N GLN A 79 -8.13 -9.51 -22.77
CA GLN A 79 -8.23 -8.05 -22.81
C GLN A 79 -8.33 -7.53 -21.37
N VAL A 80 -7.48 -6.57 -21.03
CA VAL A 80 -7.45 -5.98 -19.70
C VAL A 80 -7.33 -4.45 -19.78
N ILE A 81 -7.83 -3.78 -18.77
CA ILE A 81 -7.67 -2.33 -18.56
C ILE A 81 -6.69 -2.12 -17.42
N VAL A 82 -5.75 -1.20 -17.60
CA VAL A 82 -4.79 -0.78 -16.57
C VAL A 82 -4.95 0.71 -16.31
N ILE A 83 -5.37 1.05 -15.10
CA ILE A 83 -5.48 2.43 -14.62
C ILE A 83 -4.10 2.90 -14.19
N ARG A 84 -3.58 3.96 -14.83
CA ARG A 84 -2.24 4.52 -14.59
C ARG A 84 -2.35 5.95 -14.08
N SER A 85 -2.20 6.14 -12.79
CA SER A 85 -2.22 7.44 -12.11
C SER A 85 -0.86 7.81 -11.49
N GLY A 86 0.16 6.98 -11.76
CA GLY A 86 1.52 7.10 -11.26
C GLY A 86 2.30 5.80 -11.40
N LYS A 87 3.45 5.73 -10.70
CA LYS A 87 4.41 4.62 -10.86
C LYS A 87 3.87 3.26 -10.42
N PHE A 88 2.92 3.21 -9.49
CA PHE A 88 2.40 1.93 -9.02
C PHE A 88 1.26 1.43 -9.93
N GLY A 89 0.42 2.32 -10.45
CA GLY A 89 -0.53 1.97 -11.50
C GLY A 89 0.15 1.52 -12.80
N GLU A 90 1.24 2.19 -13.22
CA GLU A 90 2.04 1.78 -14.40
C GLU A 90 2.59 0.35 -14.26
N ARG A 91 2.93 -0.10 -13.05
CA ARG A 91 3.52 -1.41 -12.78
C ARG A 91 2.63 -2.58 -13.23
N TRP A 92 1.32 -2.47 -13.13
CA TRP A 92 0.41 -3.49 -13.65
C TRP A 92 0.62 -3.71 -15.15
N GLY A 93 0.73 -2.61 -15.93
CA GLY A 93 1.01 -2.69 -17.38
C GLY A 93 2.40 -3.25 -17.68
N GLU A 94 3.42 -2.88 -16.89
CA GLU A 94 4.77 -3.44 -17.02
C GLU A 94 4.76 -4.96 -16.81
N ILE A 95 4.04 -5.46 -15.81
CA ILE A 95 3.91 -6.90 -15.55
C ILE A 95 3.10 -7.58 -16.66
N CYS A 96 1.97 -7.03 -17.09
CA CYS A 96 1.20 -7.58 -18.22
C CYS A 96 2.09 -7.71 -19.46
N SER A 97 2.85 -6.68 -19.80
CA SER A 97 3.79 -6.70 -20.94
C SER A 97 4.86 -7.77 -20.79
N ALA A 98 5.41 -7.98 -19.59
CA ALA A 98 6.42 -9.00 -19.32
C ALA A 98 5.87 -10.43 -19.55
N TYR A 99 4.58 -10.63 -19.35
CA TYR A 99 3.89 -11.88 -19.63
C TYR A 99 3.28 -11.97 -21.04
N GLY A 100 3.51 -10.98 -21.89
CA GLY A 100 2.99 -10.95 -23.26
C GLY A 100 1.49 -10.66 -23.36
N VAL A 101 0.88 -10.11 -22.30
CA VAL A 101 -0.53 -9.71 -22.27
C VAL A 101 -0.67 -8.27 -22.69
N SER A 102 -1.50 -8.01 -23.69
CA SER A 102 -1.85 -6.65 -24.13
C SER A 102 -2.84 -6.01 -23.18
N PHE A 103 -2.71 -4.70 -22.94
CA PHE A 103 -3.63 -3.96 -22.08
C PHE A 103 -4.04 -2.62 -22.70
N GLN A 104 -5.25 -2.18 -22.36
CA GLN A 104 -5.73 -0.83 -22.64
C GLN A 104 -5.37 0.08 -21.44
N PRO A 105 -4.44 1.05 -21.59
CA PRO A 105 -4.17 1.99 -20.52
C PRO A 105 -5.28 3.04 -20.41
N ILE A 106 -5.57 3.43 -19.16
CA ILE A 106 -6.34 4.62 -18.84
C ILE A 106 -5.43 5.51 -18.00
N ASP A 107 -4.94 6.57 -18.62
CA ASP A 107 -4.04 7.53 -17.98
C ASP A 107 -4.84 8.57 -17.22
N ILE A 108 -4.59 8.65 -15.92
CA ILE A 108 -5.12 9.65 -15.02
C ILE A 108 -4.01 10.67 -14.74
N GLU A 109 -4.35 11.94 -14.78
CA GLU A 109 -3.40 12.99 -14.41
C GLU A 109 -2.85 12.73 -13.00
N TRP A 110 -1.52 12.79 -12.87
CA TRP A 110 -0.85 12.49 -11.60
C TRP A 110 -1.33 13.42 -10.48
N GLY A 111 -1.77 12.83 -9.38
CA GLY A 111 -2.37 13.53 -8.25
C GLY A 111 -3.90 13.58 -8.26
N HIS A 112 -4.55 13.11 -9.34
CA HIS A 112 -6.00 13.00 -9.43
C HIS A 112 -6.48 11.60 -9.08
N SER A 113 -7.74 11.50 -8.64
CA SER A 113 -8.43 10.22 -8.46
C SER A 113 -9.04 9.78 -9.78
N ILE A 114 -9.30 8.45 -9.89
CA ILE A 114 -10.06 7.92 -11.01
C ILE A 114 -11.51 8.38 -10.95
N ASP A 115 -12.10 8.58 -12.13
CA ASP A 115 -13.53 8.74 -12.33
C ASP A 115 -14.13 7.38 -12.72
N PRO A 116 -14.98 6.74 -11.88
CA PRO A 116 -15.61 5.46 -12.21
C PRO A 116 -16.43 5.48 -13.50
N GLU A 117 -17.06 6.61 -13.87
CA GLU A 117 -17.84 6.76 -15.11
C GLU A 117 -16.98 6.62 -16.37
N GLN A 118 -15.70 7.05 -16.29
CA GLN A 118 -14.74 6.86 -17.37
C GLN A 118 -14.48 5.36 -17.61
N ILE A 119 -14.40 4.57 -16.54
CA ILE A 119 -14.21 3.12 -16.63
C ILE A 119 -15.46 2.43 -17.18
N GLU A 120 -16.65 2.81 -16.74
CA GLU A 120 -17.92 2.31 -17.27
C GLU A 120 -18.00 2.53 -18.80
N SER A 121 -17.70 3.75 -19.23
CA SER A 121 -17.67 4.11 -20.65
C SER A 121 -16.66 3.29 -21.46
N MET A 122 -15.52 2.93 -20.87
CA MET A 122 -14.52 2.07 -21.52
C MET A 122 -14.97 0.61 -21.57
N LEU A 123 -15.57 0.10 -20.50
CA LEU A 123 -16.07 -1.28 -20.44
C LEU A 123 -17.18 -1.53 -21.48
N HIS A 124 -18.04 -0.56 -21.74
CA HIS A 124 -19.02 -0.64 -22.83
C HIS A 124 -18.38 -0.79 -24.23
N LYS A 125 -17.16 -0.24 -24.41
CA LYS A 125 -16.38 -0.40 -25.67
C LYS A 125 -15.56 -1.68 -25.70
N MET A 126 -15.34 -2.31 -24.54
CA MET A 126 -14.56 -3.52 -24.38
C MET A 126 -15.36 -4.62 -23.64
N PRO A 127 -16.42 -5.16 -24.25
CA PRO A 127 -17.33 -6.09 -23.55
C PRO A 127 -16.67 -7.39 -23.10
N ASN A 128 -15.51 -7.74 -23.67
CA ASN A 128 -14.71 -8.92 -23.30
C ASN A 128 -13.55 -8.58 -22.35
N CYS A 129 -13.56 -7.40 -21.71
CA CYS A 129 -12.54 -7.02 -20.72
C CYS A 129 -12.61 -7.99 -19.54
N LYS A 130 -11.51 -8.71 -19.30
CA LYS A 130 -11.44 -9.71 -18.24
C LYS A 130 -11.12 -9.12 -16.87
N VAL A 131 -10.22 -8.11 -16.84
CA VAL A 131 -9.72 -7.51 -15.61
C VAL A 131 -9.55 -6.01 -15.76
N VAL A 132 -9.96 -5.26 -14.74
CA VAL A 132 -9.55 -3.87 -14.50
C VAL A 132 -8.57 -3.86 -13.35
N PHE A 133 -7.34 -3.42 -13.61
CA PHE A 133 -6.30 -3.23 -12.61
C PHE A 133 -6.28 -1.78 -12.11
N SER A 134 -6.34 -1.62 -10.79
CA SER A 134 -6.28 -0.32 -10.11
C SER A 134 -5.33 -0.35 -8.92
N THR A 135 -5.08 0.83 -8.33
CA THR A 135 -4.41 1.01 -7.05
C THR A 135 -5.37 1.71 -6.08
N LEU A 136 -5.39 1.34 -4.80
CA LEU A 136 -6.17 2.09 -3.81
C LEU A 136 -5.49 3.43 -3.49
N CYS A 137 -4.19 3.41 -3.25
CA CYS A 137 -3.38 4.62 -3.09
C CYS A 137 -2.21 4.61 -4.07
N GLU A 138 -2.16 5.56 -4.96
CA GLU A 138 -0.97 5.81 -5.79
C GLU A 138 0.10 6.51 -4.96
N THR A 139 0.98 5.75 -4.37
CA THR A 139 1.97 6.24 -3.40
C THR A 139 2.99 7.22 -3.99
N SER A 140 3.20 7.19 -5.31
CA SER A 140 4.12 8.12 -5.98
C SER A 140 3.59 9.56 -5.98
N THR A 141 2.27 9.73 -5.90
CA THR A 141 1.57 11.02 -5.89
C THR A 141 0.86 11.32 -4.57
N GLY A 142 0.52 10.28 -3.80
CA GLY A 142 -0.31 10.37 -2.60
C GLY A 142 -1.81 10.38 -2.87
N ALA A 143 -2.26 10.12 -4.10
CA ALA A 143 -3.66 10.13 -4.47
C ALA A 143 -4.39 8.86 -4.00
N LEU A 144 -5.59 9.04 -3.45
CA LEU A 144 -6.53 7.97 -3.10
C LEU A 144 -7.53 7.81 -4.25
N HIS A 145 -7.78 6.58 -4.67
CA HIS A 145 -8.75 6.26 -5.71
C HIS A 145 -10.08 5.78 -5.13
N ASP A 146 -11.17 6.07 -5.83
CA ASP A 146 -12.53 5.63 -5.49
C ASP A 146 -12.75 4.17 -5.93
N ILE A 147 -12.22 3.24 -5.12
CA ILE A 147 -12.38 1.80 -5.37
C ILE A 147 -13.83 1.34 -5.12
N GLN A 148 -14.54 1.99 -4.19
CA GLN A 148 -15.96 1.68 -3.95
C GLN A 148 -16.81 2.02 -5.18
N GLY A 149 -16.60 3.20 -5.77
CA GLY A 149 -17.27 3.58 -7.01
C GLY A 149 -16.91 2.67 -8.19
N LEU A 150 -15.64 2.25 -8.29
CA LEU A 150 -15.23 1.25 -9.28
C LEU A 150 -15.95 -0.07 -9.10
N GLY A 151 -16.07 -0.57 -7.86
CA GLY A 151 -16.79 -1.81 -7.58
C GLY A 151 -18.26 -1.73 -8.00
N GLN A 152 -18.94 -0.62 -7.71
CA GLN A 152 -20.33 -0.40 -8.14
C GLN A 152 -20.49 -0.37 -9.66
N VAL A 153 -19.51 0.15 -10.38
CA VAL A 153 -19.49 0.11 -11.85
C VAL A 153 -19.29 -1.31 -12.34
N LEU A 154 -18.29 -2.02 -11.83
CA LEU A 154 -17.92 -3.34 -12.32
C LEU A 154 -18.95 -4.44 -11.97
N ASP A 155 -19.81 -4.22 -10.97
CA ASP A 155 -20.94 -5.12 -10.66
C ASP A 155 -21.90 -5.32 -11.84
N LYS A 156 -21.90 -4.39 -12.80
CA LYS A 156 -22.70 -4.46 -14.03
C LYS A 156 -22.04 -5.29 -15.15
N PHE A 157 -20.80 -5.77 -14.97
CA PHE A 157 -19.99 -6.42 -15.98
C PHE A 157 -19.40 -7.73 -15.48
N ASP A 158 -19.15 -8.66 -16.41
CA ASP A 158 -18.41 -9.89 -16.08
C ASP A 158 -16.88 -9.66 -16.14
N THR A 159 -16.45 -8.62 -15.46
CA THR A 159 -15.05 -8.17 -15.38
C THR A 159 -14.57 -8.23 -13.93
N LEU A 160 -13.34 -8.65 -13.70
CA LEU A 160 -12.75 -8.65 -12.35
C LEU A 160 -12.19 -7.28 -11.99
N LEU A 161 -12.42 -6.85 -10.75
CA LEU A 161 -11.72 -5.70 -10.15
C LEU A 161 -10.53 -6.19 -9.33
N VAL A 162 -9.33 -5.80 -9.73
CA VAL A 162 -8.07 -6.13 -9.06
C VAL A 162 -7.43 -4.86 -8.51
N VAL A 163 -7.14 -4.84 -7.21
CA VAL A 163 -6.67 -3.64 -6.50
C VAL A 163 -5.32 -3.88 -5.82
N ASP A 164 -4.33 -3.08 -6.19
CA ASP A 164 -3.11 -2.89 -5.41
C ASP A 164 -3.43 -2.02 -4.18
N ALA A 165 -3.49 -2.65 -3.01
CA ALA A 165 -3.62 -2.00 -1.72
C ALA A 165 -2.32 -2.07 -0.90
N VAL A 166 -1.17 -2.27 -1.55
CA VAL A 166 0.13 -2.47 -0.88
C VAL A 166 0.42 -1.34 0.10
N SER A 167 0.22 -0.10 -0.26
CA SER A 167 0.50 1.02 0.65
C SER A 167 -0.70 1.44 1.50
N ALA A 168 -1.92 1.15 1.07
CA ALA A 168 -3.12 1.70 1.69
C ALA A 168 -3.80 0.75 2.69
N LEU A 169 -3.60 -0.55 2.58
CA LEU A 169 -4.20 -1.53 3.50
C LEU A 169 -3.84 -1.19 4.95
N ALA A 170 -4.84 -1.19 5.83
CA ALA A 170 -4.76 -0.76 7.23
C ALA A 170 -4.46 0.74 7.45
N ALA A 171 -4.47 1.58 6.41
CA ALA A 171 -4.34 3.03 6.54
C ALA A 171 -5.51 3.79 5.93
N ASP A 172 -5.99 3.35 4.76
CA ASP A 172 -7.24 3.77 4.14
C ASP A 172 -8.25 2.62 4.14
N ASN A 173 -9.54 2.93 4.14
CA ASN A 173 -10.58 1.91 4.16
C ASN A 173 -10.60 1.13 2.85
N LEU A 174 -10.74 -0.19 2.96
CA LEU A 174 -10.96 -1.11 1.84
C LEU A 174 -11.79 -2.29 2.34
N GLU A 175 -13.05 -2.30 1.99
CA GLU A 175 -14.00 -3.36 2.32
C GLU A 175 -14.10 -4.30 1.13
N MET A 176 -13.18 -5.25 1.01
CA MET A 176 -13.05 -6.09 -0.18
C MET A 176 -14.38 -6.68 -0.63
N ASP A 177 -15.09 -7.36 0.28
CA ASP A 177 -16.33 -8.05 -0.07
C ASP A 177 -17.48 -7.06 -0.36
N ASN A 178 -17.65 -6.04 0.50
CA ASN A 178 -18.74 -5.07 0.37
C ASN A 178 -18.60 -4.15 -0.86
N TRP A 179 -17.38 -3.93 -1.33
CA TRP A 179 -17.11 -3.09 -2.50
C TRP A 179 -16.97 -3.88 -3.81
N GLY A 180 -17.17 -5.21 -3.76
CA GLY A 180 -17.09 -6.05 -4.94
C GLY A 180 -15.69 -6.14 -5.55
N VAL A 181 -14.65 -6.05 -4.72
CA VAL A 181 -13.26 -6.21 -5.19
C VAL A 181 -12.93 -7.68 -5.30
N ASP A 182 -12.56 -8.14 -6.48
CA ASP A 182 -12.29 -9.56 -6.73
C ASP A 182 -10.91 -10.01 -6.25
N VAL A 183 -9.91 -9.15 -6.36
CA VAL A 183 -8.56 -9.45 -5.88
C VAL A 183 -7.96 -8.22 -5.20
N VAL A 184 -7.50 -8.42 -3.97
CA VAL A 184 -6.73 -7.41 -3.24
C VAL A 184 -5.31 -7.91 -3.05
N VAL A 185 -4.34 -7.10 -3.46
CA VAL A 185 -2.92 -7.35 -3.27
C VAL A 185 -2.36 -6.40 -2.23
N SER A 186 -1.56 -6.94 -1.30
CA SER A 186 -0.87 -6.13 -0.30
C SER A 186 0.51 -6.69 0.05
N ALA A 187 1.18 -6.09 1.02
CA ALA A 187 2.49 -6.53 1.50
C ALA A 187 2.74 -6.15 2.95
N SER A 188 3.58 -6.93 3.61
CA SER A 188 3.82 -6.86 5.06
C SER A 188 4.47 -5.56 5.55
N HIS A 189 5.24 -4.86 4.71
CA HIS A 189 6.16 -3.78 5.10
C HIS A 189 5.59 -2.35 4.98
N LYS A 190 4.27 -2.24 5.03
CA LYS A 190 3.53 -0.96 4.94
C LYS A 190 2.63 -0.79 6.19
N GLY A 191 1.32 -0.67 6.02
CA GLY A 191 0.39 -0.56 7.13
C GLY A 191 0.42 -1.73 8.11
N LEU A 192 0.94 -2.90 7.69
CA LEU A 192 1.10 -4.08 8.54
C LEU A 192 2.39 -4.09 9.38
N MET A 193 3.23 -3.07 9.31
CA MET A 193 4.32 -2.77 10.24
C MET A 193 5.35 -3.89 10.43
N THR A 194 5.71 -4.63 9.36
CA THR A 194 6.72 -5.69 9.42
C THR A 194 7.80 -5.48 8.35
N PRO A 195 8.92 -6.21 8.39
CA PRO A 195 9.92 -6.12 7.34
C PRO A 195 9.38 -6.54 5.96
N PRO A 196 9.99 -6.07 4.85
CA PRO A 196 9.72 -6.62 3.53
C PRO A 196 10.02 -8.12 3.47
N GLY A 197 9.14 -8.91 2.85
CA GLY A 197 9.39 -10.35 2.68
C GLY A 197 8.12 -11.19 2.52
N ILE A 198 6.94 -10.62 2.78
CA ILE A 198 5.65 -11.30 2.60
C ILE A 198 4.75 -10.46 1.69
N GLY A 199 4.40 -11.01 0.53
CA GLY A 199 3.31 -10.55 -0.31
C GLY A 199 2.00 -11.22 0.12
N LEU A 200 0.89 -10.50 0.00
CA LEU A 200 -0.43 -10.93 0.46
C LEU A 200 -1.43 -10.81 -0.68
N ILE A 201 -2.27 -11.83 -0.85
CA ILE A 201 -3.30 -11.83 -1.89
C ILE A 201 -4.58 -12.45 -1.32
N ALA A 202 -5.71 -11.75 -1.46
CA ALA A 202 -7.05 -12.29 -1.26
C ALA A 202 -7.78 -12.35 -2.61
N LEU A 203 -8.53 -13.43 -2.85
CA LEU A 203 -9.30 -13.62 -4.08
C LEU A 203 -10.75 -13.96 -3.74
N SER A 204 -11.71 -13.35 -4.46
CA SER A 204 -13.12 -13.73 -4.45
C SER A 204 -13.33 -15.11 -5.09
N ASP A 205 -14.50 -15.72 -4.85
CA ASP A 205 -14.85 -16.97 -5.52
C ASP A 205 -14.88 -16.82 -7.05
N LYS A 206 -15.32 -15.66 -7.56
CA LYS A 206 -15.29 -15.31 -8.99
C LYS A 206 -13.85 -15.32 -9.51
N ALA A 207 -12.92 -14.68 -8.81
CA ALA A 207 -11.50 -14.67 -9.18
C ALA A 207 -10.88 -16.08 -9.13
N TRP A 208 -11.24 -16.90 -8.13
CA TRP A 208 -10.78 -18.29 -8.05
C TRP A 208 -11.21 -19.15 -9.23
N GLN A 209 -12.42 -18.97 -9.75
CA GLN A 209 -12.87 -19.66 -10.96
C GLN A 209 -12.01 -19.28 -12.17
N VAL A 210 -11.66 -18.00 -12.31
CA VAL A 210 -10.81 -17.52 -13.40
C VAL A 210 -9.40 -18.11 -13.33
N THR A 211 -8.84 -18.32 -12.13
CA THR A 211 -7.49 -18.93 -11.99
C THR A 211 -7.39 -20.34 -12.57
N THR A 212 -8.51 -21.07 -12.70
CA THR A 212 -8.52 -22.41 -13.30
C THR A 212 -8.39 -22.39 -14.83
N GLN A 213 -8.66 -21.25 -15.46
CA GLN A 213 -8.66 -21.05 -16.90
C GLN A 213 -7.39 -20.35 -17.40
N SER A 214 -6.63 -19.71 -16.51
CA SER A 214 -5.39 -19.02 -16.84
C SER A 214 -4.29 -19.99 -17.29
N ASN A 215 -3.63 -19.67 -18.39
CA ASN A 215 -2.59 -20.50 -18.98
C ASN A 215 -1.20 -19.81 -19.07
N LEU A 216 -1.02 -18.64 -18.48
CA LEU A 216 0.30 -18.03 -18.36
C LEU A 216 1.25 -18.93 -17.54
N PRO A 217 2.55 -18.95 -17.87
CA PRO A 217 3.53 -19.77 -17.16
C PRO A 217 3.67 -19.33 -15.70
N LYS A 218 3.57 -20.29 -14.78
CA LYS A 218 3.72 -20.07 -13.35
C LYS A 218 4.21 -21.34 -12.66
N PHE A 219 5.14 -21.21 -11.73
CA PHE A 219 5.62 -22.33 -10.91
C PHE A 219 5.64 -21.94 -9.43
N TYR A 220 6.48 -20.96 -9.09
CA TYR A 220 6.61 -20.50 -7.70
C TYR A 220 5.35 -19.74 -7.23
N PHE A 221 4.78 -18.92 -8.11
CA PHE A 221 3.59 -18.13 -7.85
C PHE A 221 2.28 -18.82 -8.29
N ASP A 222 2.22 -20.14 -8.21
CA ASP A 222 0.99 -20.89 -8.46
C ASP A 222 0.02 -20.73 -7.26
N LEU A 223 -1.03 -19.93 -7.44
CA LEU A 223 -1.99 -19.64 -6.36
C LEU A 223 -2.88 -20.84 -6.05
N GLN A 224 -3.13 -21.76 -7.00
CA GLN A 224 -3.87 -22.99 -6.73
C GLN A 224 -3.11 -23.89 -5.77
N LYS A 225 -1.80 -24.07 -5.95
CA LYS A 225 -0.95 -24.80 -5.01
C LYS A 225 -0.89 -24.11 -3.65
N SER A 226 -0.83 -22.77 -3.66
CA SER A 226 -0.82 -21.98 -2.42
C SER A 226 -2.13 -22.15 -1.65
N ARG A 227 -3.29 -22.10 -2.33
CA ARG A 227 -4.62 -22.36 -1.76
C ARG A 227 -4.71 -23.75 -1.14
N GLN A 228 -4.30 -24.78 -1.90
CA GLN A 228 -4.31 -26.16 -1.43
C GLN A 228 -3.47 -26.35 -0.16
N SER A 229 -2.27 -25.79 -0.13
CA SER A 229 -1.39 -25.87 1.04
C SER A 229 -1.95 -25.11 2.24
N ALA A 230 -2.52 -23.93 2.02
CA ALA A 230 -3.07 -23.09 3.08
C ALA A 230 -4.26 -23.74 3.81
N GLN A 231 -5.03 -24.63 3.15
CA GLN A 231 -6.09 -25.42 3.79
C GLN A 231 -5.60 -26.27 4.97
N SER A 232 -4.34 -26.69 4.93
CA SER A 232 -3.69 -27.45 6.01
C SER A 232 -2.78 -26.61 6.91
N GLY A 233 -2.89 -25.28 6.86
CA GLY A 233 -2.00 -24.37 7.60
C GLY A 233 -0.55 -24.44 7.13
N SER A 234 -0.33 -24.62 5.82
CA SER A 234 1.01 -24.80 5.25
C SER A 234 1.22 -23.91 4.01
N THR A 235 2.41 -23.98 3.44
CA THR A 235 2.79 -23.31 2.19
C THR A 235 3.39 -24.31 1.23
N PRO A 236 3.32 -24.12 -0.10
CA PRO A 236 3.87 -25.07 -1.08
C PRO A 236 5.38 -25.26 -0.92
N TYR A 237 6.07 -24.19 -0.59
CA TYR A 237 7.52 -24.13 -0.42
C TYR A 237 7.86 -23.60 0.98
N THR A 238 9.14 -23.59 1.36
CA THR A 238 9.58 -23.07 2.65
C THR A 238 9.18 -21.59 2.80
N PRO A 239 8.36 -21.23 3.78
CA PRO A 239 7.92 -19.85 3.99
C PRO A 239 8.98 -19.02 4.71
N ALA A 240 8.78 -17.71 4.72
CA ALA A 240 9.57 -16.76 5.51
C ALA A 240 9.15 -16.84 7.00
N VAL A 241 9.47 -17.93 7.69
CA VAL A 241 8.97 -18.30 9.04
C VAL A 241 9.09 -17.13 10.03
N THR A 242 10.28 -16.57 10.17
CA THR A 242 10.56 -15.45 11.09
C THR A 242 9.71 -14.22 10.79
N PHE A 243 9.46 -13.94 9.50
CA PHE A 243 8.62 -12.81 9.11
C PHE A 243 7.14 -13.08 9.36
N ILE A 244 6.68 -14.33 9.24
CA ILE A 244 5.31 -14.72 9.58
C ILE A 244 5.08 -14.56 11.10
N SER A 245 6.05 -14.92 11.94
CA SER A 245 5.96 -14.69 13.39
C SER A 245 5.88 -13.20 13.72
N ALA A 246 6.71 -12.37 13.08
CA ALA A 246 6.64 -10.91 13.23
C ALA A 246 5.30 -10.34 12.73
N LEU A 247 4.78 -10.86 11.62
CA LEU A 247 3.49 -10.45 11.07
C LEU A 247 2.34 -10.82 12.02
N ASN A 248 2.36 -12.01 12.61
CA ASN A 248 1.38 -12.41 13.63
C ASN A 248 1.35 -11.41 14.80
N GLN A 249 2.51 -11.03 15.31
CA GLN A 249 2.60 -10.05 16.40
C GLN A 249 2.07 -8.66 15.99
N SER A 250 2.42 -8.20 14.81
CA SER A 250 1.91 -6.94 14.27
C SER A 250 0.39 -6.96 14.08
N LEU A 251 -0.14 -8.03 13.51
CA LEU A 251 -1.58 -8.21 13.32
C LEU A 251 -2.32 -8.29 14.66
N THR A 252 -1.73 -8.93 15.67
CA THR A 252 -2.28 -8.93 17.03
C THR A 252 -2.46 -7.51 17.55
N LEU A 253 -1.48 -6.61 17.37
CA LEU A 253 -1.59 -5.22 17.76
C LEU A 253 -2.71 -4.50 16.98
N ILE A 254 -2.81 -4.73 15.67
CA ILE A 254 -3.87 -4.15 14.81
C ILE A 254 -5.26 -4.64 15.25
N CYS A 255 -5.40 -5.94 15.50
CA CYS A 255 -6.68 -6.53 15.95
C CYS A 255 -7.08 -6.02 17.35
N GLN A 256 -6.12 -5.84 18.27
CA GLN A 256 -6.38 -5.26 19.59
C GLN A 256 -6.83 -3.79 19.50
N GLU A 257 -6.24 -3.01 18.62
CA GLU A 257 -6.66 -1.63 18.34
C GLU A 257 -8.02 -1.59 17.62
N GLN A 258 -8.39 -2.64 16.90
CA GLN A 258 -9.53 -2.78 15.98
C GLN A 258 -9.35 -1.95 14.71
N ILE A 259 -9.62 -2.55 13.54
CA ILE A 259 -9.35 -1.92 12.23
C ILE A 259 -9.99 -0.53 12.09
N LYS A 260 -11.19 -0.31 12.61
CA LYS A 260 -11.86 0.99 12.59
C LYS A 260 -11.05 2.08 13.31
N ASN A 261 -10.46 1.75 14.45
CA ASN A 261 -9.64 2.69 15.22
C ASN A 261 -8.28 2.90 14.55
N VAL A 262 -7.70 1.86 13.96
CA VAL A 262 -6.47 1.96 13.15
C VAL A 262 -6.66 2.94 11.99
N LEU A 263 -7.77 2.82 11.24
CA LEU A 263 -8.09 3.74 10.15
C LEU A 263 -8.33 5.18 10.66
N ALA A 264 -9.06 5.33 11.77
CA ALA A 264 -9.28 6.65 12.39
C ALA A 264 -7.98 7.29 12.85
N ARG A 265 -7.05 6.51 13.44
CA ARG A 265 -5.71 6.99 13.81
C ARG A 265 -4.95 7.50 12.60
N HIS A 266 -4.88 6.73 11.50
CA HIS A 266 -4.20 7.15 10.29
C HIS A 266 -4.81 8.40 9.66
N SER A 267 -6.15 8.50 9.64
CA SER A 267 -6.85 9.69 9.18
C SER A 267 -6.48 10.93 10.02
N ARG A 268 -6.40 10.79 11.35
CA ARG A 268 -6.03 11.87 12.25
C ARG A 268 -4.56 12.31 12.05
N LEU A 269 -3.63 11.36 11.93
CA LEU A 269 -2.22 11.64 11.65
C LEU A 269 -2.06 12.35 10.30
N ALA A 270 -2.74 11.86 9.27
CA ALA A 270 -2.75 12.46 7.95
C ALA A 270 -3.30 13.89 7.96
N LYS A 271 -4.45 14.10 8.64
CA LYS A 271 -5.05 15.44 8.78
C LYS A 271 -4.11 16.42 9.50
N ALA A 272 -3.47 15.98 10.59
CA ALA A 272 -2.52 16.81 11.33
C ALA A 272 -1.29 17.15 10.47
N THR A 273 -0.73 16.19 9.73
CA THR A 273 0.38 16.44 8.81
C THR A 273 -0.02 17.44 7.73
N ARG A 274 -1.19 17.27 7.09
CA ARG A 274 -1.70 18.18 6.05
C ARG A 274 -1.97 19.59 6.60
N ASN A 275 -2.53 19.71 7.79
CA ASN A 275 -2.73 21.02 8.43
C ASN A 275 -1.38 21.69 8.76
N GLY A 276 -0.40 20.90 9.22
CA GLY A 276 0.95 21.40 9.46
C GLY A 276 1.60 21.95 8.21
N ILE A 277 1.56 21.25 7.07
CA ILE A 277 2.16 21.77 5.83
C ILE A 277 1.43 23.01 5.30
N ARG A 278 0.09 23.08 5.45
CA ARG A 278 -0.67 24.27 5.05
C ARG A 278 -0.30 25.49 5.88
N ALA A 279 -0.02 25.31 7.18
CA ALA A 279 0.46 26.39 8.04
C ALA A 279 1.84 26.93 7.63
N LEU A 280 2.61 26.18 6.82
CA LEU A 280 3.85 26.62 6.20
C LEU A 280 3.64 27.24 4.81
N GLY A 281 2.40 27.30 4.31
CA GLY A 281 2.08 27.81 2.98
C GLY A 281 2.19 26.76 1.86
N PHE A 282 2.27 25.47 2.19
CA PHE A 282 2.32 24.39 1.20
C PHE A 282 0.98 23.67 1.03
N ASP A 283 0.72 23.19 -0.17
CA ASP A 283 -0.42 22.35 -0.48
C ASP A 283 -0.02 20.89 -0.75
N CYS A 284 -0.98 19.99 -0.58
CA CYS A 284 -0.83 18.61 -1.04
C CYS A 284 -0.74 18.57 -2.55
N PHE A 285 0.13 17.72 -3.08
CA PHE A 285 0.18 17.46 -4.51
C PHE A 285 -1.09 16.75 -5.00
N ALA A 286 -1.57 15.75 -4.24
CA ALA A 286 -2.79 15.03 -4.56
C ALA A 286 -4.04 15.85 -4.25
N GLN A 287 -5.02 15.85 -5.16
CA GLN A 287 -6.32 16.49 -4.94
C GLN A 287 -7.17 15.73 -3.94
N THR A 288 -7.15 14.39 -3.99
CA THR A 288 -7.78 13.50 -3.01
C THR A 288 -6.68 12.73 -2.29
N PRO A 289 -6.10 13.30 -1.20
CA PRO A 289 -4.93 12.71 -0.55
C PRO A 289 -5.30 11.51 0.32
N ALA A 290 -4.55 10.43 0.17
CA ALA A 290 -4.63 9.22 0.99
C ALA A 290 -4.16 9.46 2.44
N ASN A 291 -4.59 8.59 3.36
CA ASN A 291 -4.14 8.63 4.75
C ASN A 291 -2.80 7.91 4.98
N THR A 292 -2.15 7.46 3.94
CA THR A 292 -0.84 6.78 3.98
C THR A 292 0.32 7.75 3.96
N VAL A 293 0.21 8.77 3.10
CA VAL A 293 1.32 9.67 2.77
C VAL A 293 0.80 11.05 2.38
N THR A 294 1.48 12.09 2.85
CA THR A 294 1.28 13.47 2.39
C THR A 294 2.40 13.82 1.42
N SER A 295 2.05 14.03 0.16
CA SER A 295 2.97 14.53 -0.88
C SER A 295 2.89 16.05 -0.93
N ILE A 296 4.01 16.71 -0.80
CA ILE A 296 4.13 18.17 -0.68
C ILE A 296 4.79 18.69 -1.96
N ARG A 297 4.13 19.60 -2.66
CA ARG A 297 4.74 20.33 -3.77
C ARG A 297 5.75 21.33 -3.19
N LEU A 298 7.00 21.21 -3.63
CA LEU A 298 8.03 22.18 -3.27
C LEU A 298 8.04 23.36 -4.23
N PRO A 299 8.44 24.56 -3.79
CA PRO A 299 8.70 25.66 -4.68
C PRO A 299 9.94 25.38 -5.53
N ASP A 300 10.02 26.03 -6.71
CA ASP A 300 11.06 25.74 -7.71
C ASP A 300 12.49 26.04 -7.20
N GLU A 301 12.62 26.87 -6.18
CA GLU A 301 13.90 27.21 -5.54
C GLU A 301 14.47 26.07 -4.67
N ILE A 302 13.66 25.05 -4.33
CA ILE A 302 14.06 23.94 -3.48
C ILE A 302 14.12 22.64 -4.29
N ASP A 303 15.33 22.14 -4.54
CA ASP A 303 15.50 20.80 -5.11
C ASP A 303 15.20 19.72 -4.08
N GLY A 304 14.07 19.03 -4.27
CA GLY A 304 13.57 17.99 -3.36
C GLY A 304 14.54 16.81 -3.18
N GLU A 305 15.34 16.46 -4.18
CA GLU A 305 16.33 15.38 -4.04
C GLU A 305 17.44 15.75 -3.08
N THR A 306 17.98 16.96 -3.23
CA THR A 306 19.01 17.50 -2.33
C THR A 306 18.43 17.69 -0.94
N PHE A 307 17.18 18.16 -0.84
CA PHE A 307 16.49 18.35 0.43
C PHE A 307 16.40 17.03 1.21
N VAL A 308 15.83 15.97 0.65
CA VAL A 308 15.68 14.68 1.36
C VAL A 308 17.03 14.04 1.71
N LYS A 309 18.05 14.18 0.85
CA LYS A 309 19.41 13.72 1.14
C LYS A 309 20.02 14.46 2.33
N THR A 310 19.79 15.77 2.41
CA THR A 310 20.27 16.64 3.50
C THR A 310 19.57 16.31 4.81
N MET A 311 18.23 16.16 4.79
CA MET A 311 17.44 15.79 5.95
C MET A 311 17.92 14.48 6.56
N ARG A 312 18.14 13.46 5.73
CA ARG A 312 18.68 12.18 6.20
C ARG A 312 20.09 12.30 6.77
N LYS A 313 21.00 12.99 6.06
CA LYS A 313 22.42 13.09 6.48
C LYS A 313 22.61 13.98 7.70
N ARG A 314 21.98 15.15 7.74
CA ARG A 314 22.19 16.15 8.80
C ARG A 314 21.28 15.95 10.00
N HIS A 315 19.98 15.64 9.75
CA HIS A 315 18.97 15.60 10.80
C HIS A 315 18.54 14.17 11.20
N GLY A 316 18.97 13.14 10.46
CA GLY A 316 18.58 11.75 10.72
C GLY A 316 17.09 11.48 10.37
N VAL A 317 16.45 12.35 9.61
CA VAL A 317 15.04 12.22 9.21
C VAL A 317 14.95 11.83 7.75
N THR A 318 14.30 10.71 7.47
CA THR A 318 14.15 10.17 6.12
C THR A 318 12.74 10.45 5.60
N TYR A 319 12.61 11.39 4.70
CA TYR A 319 11.45 11.55 3.81
C TYR A 319 11.69 10.82 2.49
N ALA A 320 10.63 10.57 1.72
CA ALA A 320 10.78 10.13 0.34
C ALA A 320 10.73 11.33 -0.61
N GLY A 321 11.53 11.29 -1.67
CA GLY A 321 11.45 12.26 -2.77
C GLY A 321 10.36 11.89 -3.79
N GLY A 322 10.20 12.74 -4.81
CA GLY A 322 9.39 12.44 -5.98
C GLY A 322 9.97 11.32 -6.82
N GLN A 323 9.16 10.76 -7.72
CA GLN A 323 9.57 9.73 -8.68
C GLN A 323 9.26 10.19 -10.11
N ALA A 324 10.03 9.71 -11.09
CA ALA A 324 9.85 10.03 -12.50
C ALA A 324 9.68 11.56 -12.72
N GLN A 325 8.58 11.99 -13.33
CA GLN A 325 8.31 13.41 -13.62
C GLN A 325 8.20 14.33 -12.39
N LEU A 326 8.04 13.75 -11.18
CA LEU A 326 8.00 14.47 -9.90
C LEU A 326 9.35 14.48 -9.16
N SER A 327 10.40 13.89 -9.73
CA SER A 327 11.75 13.92 -9.14
C SER A 327 12.19 15.37 -8.93
N GLY A 328 12.68 15.68 -7.73
CA GLY A 328 13.07 17.03 -7.32
C GLY A 328 11.90 17.99 -7.00
N LYS A 329 10.67 17.71 -7.43
CA LYS A 329 9.53 18.65 -7.34
C LYS A 329 8.64 18.45 -6.11
N ILE A 330 8.65 17.28 -5.52
CA ILE A 330 7.88 16.94 -4.33
C ILE A 330 8.72 16.22 -3.31
N ILE A 331 8.29 16.31 -2.07
CA ILE A 331 8.68 15.39 -0.99
C ILE A 331 7.44 14.70 -0.43
N ARG A 332 7.65 13.52 0.15
CA ARG A 332 6.56 12.71 0.70
C ARG A 332 6.86 12.37 2.14
N ILE A 333 5.90 12.70 3.03
CA ILE A 333 5.92 12.38 4.46
C ILE A 333 4.89 11.29 4.70
N ALA A 334 5.34 10.10 5.04
CA ALA A 334 4.47 8.99 5.40
C ALA A 334 4.07 9.05 6.87
N HIS A 335 2.83 8.66 7.12
CA HIS A 335 2.25 8.59 8.45
C HIS A 335 1.44 7.29 8.63
N LEU A 336 1.83 6.21 7.91
CA LEU A 336 1.21 4.89 7.98
C LEU A 336 2.04 3.92 8.84
N GLY A 337 1.36 2.91 9.36
CA GLY A 337 1.97 1.83 10.14
C GLY A 337 2.25 2.24 11.59
N TRP A 338 3.45 1.92 12.07
CA TRP A 338 3.89 2.25 13.43
C TRP A 338 4.37 3.71 13.53
N VAL A 339 3.40 4.62 13.41
CA VAL A 339 3.60 6.07 13.51
C VAL A 339 2.61 6.64 14.51
N THR A 340 3.07 7.56 15.35
CA THR A 340 2.34 8.22 16.43
C THR A 340 2.17 9.72 16.17
N GLU A 341 1.41 10.41 17.00
CA GLU A 341 1.28 11.87 16.97
C GLU A 341 2.64 12.56 17.20
N GLN A 342 3.46 12.02 18.12
CA GLN A 342 4.81 12.53 18.39
C GLN A 342 5.71 12.40 17.16
N ASP A 343 5.58 11.33 16.40
CA ASP A 343 6.35 11.14 15.16
C ASP A 343 5.96 12.20 14.11
N VAL A 344 4.68 12.54 13.99
CA VAL A 344 4.22 13.62 13.10
C VAL A 344 4.82 14.97 13.54
N VAL A 345 4.81 15.27 14.83
CA VAL A 345 5.45 16.51 15.36
C VAL A 345 6.95 16.54 15.03
N ILE A 346 7.65 15.42 15.20
CA ILE A 346 9.07 15.30 14.86
C ILE A 346 9.29 15.52 13.34
N ALA A 347 8.44 14.91 12.51
CA ALA A 347 8.52 15.09 11.05
C ALA A 347 8.34 16.56 10.66
N LEU A 348 7.34 17.23 11.19
CA LEU A 348 7.06 18.63 10.89
C LEU A 348 8.15 19.57 11.43
N ALA A 349 8.64 19.36 12.66
CA ALA A 349 9.73 20.14 13.23
C ALA A 349 11.02 20.04 12.38
N ALA A 350 11.32 18.84 11.90
CA ALA A 350 12.46 18.63 11.03
C ALA A 350 12.26 19.28 9.64
N LEU A 351 11.03 19.25 9.11
CA LEU A 351 10.68 19.93 7.86
C LEU A 351 10.91 21.44 7.98
N GLU A 352 10.38 22.09 9.02
CA GLU A 352 10.59 23.52 9.27
C GLU A 352 12.09 23.87 9.31
N ARG A 353 12.86 23.11 10.06
CA ARG A 353 14.30 23.32 10.15
C ARG A 353 14.99 23.19 8.81
N GLY A 354 14.65 22.15 8.04
CA GLY A 354 15.21 21.93 6.70
C GLY A 354 14.88 23.09 5.74
N LEU A 355 13.66 23.60 5.77
CA LEU A 355 13.22 24.73 4.95
C LEU A 355 14.01 25.99 5.27
N ILE A 356 14.19 26.32 6.57
CA ILE A 356 15.01 27.47 7.00
C ILE A 356 16.46 27.30 6.53
N GLU A 357 17.04 26.11 6.63
CA GLU A 357 18.41 25.84 6.18
C GLU A 357 18.59 25.97 4.65
N THR A 358 17.52 25.86 3.86
CA THR A 358 17.55 26.18 2.42
C THR A 358 17.36 27.67 2.13
N GLY A 359 17.15 28.49 3.14
CA GLY A 359 16.86 29.92 2.99
C GLY A 359 15.39 30.23 2.76
N TYR A 360 14.48 29.23 2.80
CA TYR A 360 13.06 29.45 2.65
C TYR A 360 12.44 30.06 3.91
N SER A 361 11.68 31.15 3.75
CA SER A 361 11.12 31.91 4.88
C SER A 361 9.82 31.27 5.36
N ILE A 362 9.80 30.82 6.60
CA ILE A 362 8.61 30.29 7.29
C ILE A 362 8.52 30.84 8.70
N SER A 363 7.35 30.76 9.31
CA SER A 363 7.16 30.99 10.74
C SER A 363 7.47 29.71 11.52
N LEU A 364 8.58 29.70 12.25
CA LEU A 364 9.02 28.55 13.05
C LEU A 364 7.97 28.17 14.09
N GLY A 365 7.63 26.88 14.16
CA GLY A 365 6.64 26.33 15.08
C GLY A 365 5.21 26.35 14.54
N SER A 366 4.93 26.96 13.39
CA SER A 366 3.58 27.06 12.84
C SER A 366 3.00 25.71 12.44
N SER A 367 3.79 24.84 11.80
CA SER A 367 3.32 23.50 11.42
C SER A 367 3.06 22.61 12.63
N ILE A 368 3.91 22.71 13.65
CA ILE A 368 3.79 21.97 14.91
C ILE A 368 2.51 22.40 15.63
N THR A 369 2.27 23.71 15.73
CA THR A 369 1.08 24.27 16.38
C THR A 369 -0.20 23.78 15.68
N ALA A 370 -0.25 23.83 14.34
CA ALA A 370 -1.41 23.37 13.56
C ALA A 370 -1.66 21.87 13.72
N ALA A 371 -0.59 21.07 13.77
CA ALA A 371 -0.70 19.63 14.00
C ALA A 371 -1.22 19.32 15.40
N GLN A 372 -0.68 19.97 16.45
CA GLN A 372 -1.11 19.79 17.83
C GLN A 372 -2.56 20.23 18.04
N GLN A 373 -2.99 21.34 17.44
CA GLN A 373 -4.38 21.76 17.45
C GLN A 373 -5.31 20.70 16.83
N THR A 374 -4.84 20.03 15.77
CA THR A 374 -5.60 18.93 15.14
C THR A 374 -5.70 17.69 16.05
N PHE A 375 -4.70 17.43 16.89
CA PHE A 375 -4.72 16.32 17.85
C PHE A 375 -5.56 16.61 19.10
N LEU A 376 -5.72 17.87 19.46
CA LEU A 376 -6.52 18.29 20.62
C LEU A 376 -8.04 18.41 20.31
N GLY A 377 -8.43 18.37 19.03
CA GLY A 377 -9.82 18.42 18.57
C GLY A 377 -10.18 19.72 17.93
#